data_3e197a33e864f2a2051139dd713a022c
#
_entry.id   3e197a33e864f2a2051139dd713a022c
#
_cell.length_a   1.000
_cell.length_b   1.000
_cell.length_c   1.000
_cell.angle_alpha   90.00
_cell.angle_beta   90.00
_cell.angle_gamma   90.00
#
_symmetry.space_group_name_H-M   'P 1'
#
loop_
_entity.id
_entity.type
_entity.pdbx_description
1 polymer ?
#
loop_
_entity_poly.entity_id
_entity_poly.type
_entity_poly.pdbx_seq_one_letter_code
_entity_poly.pdbx_strand_id
1 'polypeptide(L)'
;MSNTQTLTIAPAGTWELDAVHSHVGFEVEYMGGTFKGGFREIAATLVVGDDSVSLEGSAKVASVDVKDENLAGHLQAPDFFDAERYPTIQFTAKDISLDGETVKVEGDLTIKGVTHAADVTGTVTSPLTDPYGRERIGLKLNTRVDRTQFGVNWNNPLPNGDQALANDVTVVAELFFVKSV
;
A
#
# COMPACT_ATOMS: atom_id res chain seq x y z
N MET A 1 2.76 37.17 7.39
CA MET A 1 2.85 36.51 6.08
C MET A 1 3.33 35.09 6.31
N SER A 2 2.44 34.16 6.37
CA SER A 2 2.81 32.76 6.41
C SER A 2 3.30 32.34 5.04
N ASN A 3 4.57 32.12 4.92
CA ASN A 3 5.16 31.51 3.76
C ASN A 3 4.74 30.03 3.77
N THR A 4 3.57 29.74 3.23
CA THR A 4 3.19 28.38 2.97
C THR A 4 3.99 27.92 1.75
N GLN A 5 5.24 27.56 1.99
CA GLN A 5 5.94 26.76 0.99
C GLN A 5 5.17 25.45 0.91
N THR A 6 4.48 25.26 -0.19
CA THR A 6 3.94 23.95 -0.53
C THR A 6 5.14 23.07 -0.76
N LEU A 7 5.55 22.34 0.29
CA LEU A 7 6.63 21.38 0.19
C LEU A 7 6.14 20.24 -0.68
N THR A 8 6.60 20.20 -1.91
CA THR A 8 6.32 19.08 -2.80
C THR A 8 7.20 17.89 -2.42
N ILE A 9 6.63 16.69 -2.44
CA ILE A 9 7.37 15.47 -2.10
C ILE A 9 8.45 15.12 -3.14
N ALA A 10 8.36 15.72 -4.34
CA ALA A 10 9.27 15.46 -5.44
C ALA A 10 9.18 16.61 -6.46
N PRO A 11 10.18 16.76 -7.37
CA PRO A 11 10.06 17.65 -8.51
C PRO A 11 8.80 17.39 -9.34
N ALA A 12 8.24 18.44 -9.95
CA ALA A 12 7.06 18.35 -10.79
C ALA A 12 7.27 17.39 -11.96
N GLY A 13 6.28 16.57 -12.23
CA GLY A 13 6.28 15.59 -13.29
C GLY A 13 5.50 14.34 -12.93
N THR A 14 5.55 13.37 -13.83
CA THR A 14 4.97 12.04 -13.60
C THR A 14 6.08 11.08 -13.18
N TRP A 15 5.84 10.37 -12.10
CA TRP A 15 6.76 9.41 -11.53
C TRP A 15 6.17 8.01 -11.65
N GLU A 16 6.90 7.12 -12.29
CA GLU A 16 6.47 5.74 -12.53
C GLU A 16 7.11 4.78 -11.55
N LEU A 17 6.38 3.76 -11.18
CA LEU A 17 6.85 2.75 -10.25
C LEU A 17 7.90 1.85 -10.90
N ASP A 18 9.04 1.71 -10.22
CA ASP A 18 9.98 0.63 -10.49
C ASP A 18 9.48 -0.62 -9.74
N ALA A 19 8.65 -1.42 -10.41
CA ALA A 19 8.00 -2.57 -9.78
C ALA A 19 8.99 -3.68 -9.39
N VAL A 20 10.14 -3.74 -10.04
CA VAL A 20 11.17 -4.75 -9.74
C VAL A 20 11.74 -4.58 -8.33
N HIS A 21 11.92 -3.33 -7.90
CA HIS A 21 12.52 -3.03 -6.59
C HIS A 21 11.46 -2.69 -5.52
N SER A 22 10.23 -2.46 -5.93
CA SER A 22 9.15 -2.07 -5.02
C SER A 22 8.50 -3.27 -4.35
N HIS A 23 7.95 -3.03 -3.16
CA HIS A 23 7.29 -4.06 -2.36
C HIS A 23 6.01 -3.50 -1.75
N VAL A 24 4.92 -4.25 -1.89
CA VAL A 24 3.66 -4.02 -1.16
C VAL A 24 3.30 -5.30 -0.44
N GLY A 25 3.07 -5.20 0.85
CA GLY A 25 2.77 -6.35 1.67
C GLY A 25 1.90 -6.04 2.86
N PHE A 26 1.64 -7.07 3.64
CA PHE A 26 0.82 -6.97 4.83
C PHE A 26 1.41 -7.82 5.96
N GLU A 27 1.10 -7.41 7.17
CA GLU A 27 1.47 -8.11 8.41
C GLU A 27 0.23 -8.21 9.29
N VAL A 28 -0.03 -9.40 9.83
CA VAL A 28 -1.17 -9.66 10.69
C VAL A 28 -0.80 -10.66 11.77
N GLU A 29 -1.26 -10.42 12.98
CA GLU A 29 -1.04 -11.36 14.08
C GLU A 29 -1.87 -12.64 13.87
N TYR A 30 -1.21 -13.78 13.95
CA TYR A 30 -1.80 -15.09 13.76
C TYR A 30 -1.18 -16.07 14.74
N MET A 31 -2.00 -16.65 15.61
CA MET A 31 -1.61 -17.68 16.59
C MET A 31 -0.31 -17.37 17.34
N GLY A 32 -0.18 -16.16 17.86
CA GLY A 32 0.96 -15.73 18.67
C GLY A 32 2.18 -15.25 17.90
N GLY A 33 2.14 -15.26 16.57
CA GLY A 33 3.21 -14.76 15.72
C GLY A 33 2.69 -13.75 14.71
N THR A 34 3.60 -13.16 13.96
CA THR A 34 3.25 -12.23 12.88
C THR A 34 3.35 -12.94 11.53
N PHE A 35 2.21 -13.07 10.86
CA PHE A 35 2.16 -13.58 9.51
C PHE A 35 2.38 -12.45 8.51
N LYS A 36 3.26 -12.66 7.52
CA LYS A 36 3.61 -11.68 6.50
C LYS A 36 3.35 -12.22 5.11
N GLY A 37 2.75 -11.40 4.27
CA GLY A 37 2.57 -11.70 2.86
C GLY A 37 2.77 -10.46 2.01
N GLY A 38 2.75 -10.64 0.70
CA GLY A 38 2.91 -9.54 -0.24
C GLY A 38 2.19 -9.80 -1.54
N PHE A 39 2.34 -8.86 -2.47
CA PHE A 39 1.78 -8.97 -3.82
C PHE A 39 2.90 -8.74 -4.84
N ARG A 40 3.03 -9.63 -5.81
CA ARG A 40 4.07 -9.56 -6.84
C ARG A 40 3.73 -8.59 -7.97
N GLU A 41 2.45 -8.48 -8.31
CA GLU A 41 2.01 -7.61 -9.40
C GLU A 41 1.36 -6.36 -8.81
N ILE A 42 2.14 -5.28 -8.80
CA ILE A 42 1.74 -3.99 -8.27
C ILE A 42 1.95 -2.91 -9.33
N ALA A 43 1.15 -1.87 -9.27
CA ALA A 43 1.29 -0.69 -10.11
C ALA A 43 1.04 0.55 -9.25
N ALA A 44 1.73 1.63 -9.54
CA ALA A 44 1.50 2.91 -8.90
C ALA A 44 1.99 4.04 -9.80
N THR A 45 1.31 5.17 -9.73
CA THR A 45 1.69 6.40 -10.44
C THR A 45 1.58 7.56 -9.48
N LEU A 46 2.64 8.34 -9.41
CA LEU A 46 2.72 9.57 -8.66
C LEU A 46 2.80 10.73 -9.64
N VAL A 47 1.89 11.69 -9.54
CA VAL A 47 1.92 12.90 -10.37
C VAL A 47 2.08 14.11 -9.46
N VAL A 48 3.15 14.84 -9.67
CA VAL A 48 3.47 16.06 -8.92
C VAL A 48 3.26 17.25 -9.84
N GLY A 49 2.26 18.06 -9.54
CA GLY A 49 1.99 19.32 -10.22
C GLY A 49 2.53 20.51 -9.40
N ASP A 50 2.22 21.73 -9.85
CA ASP A 50 2.66 22.95 -9.16
C ASP A 50 1.99 23.09 -7.79
N ASP A 51 0.69 22.77 -7.70
CA ASP A 51 -0.12 22.93 -6.48
C ASP A 51 -0.82 21.63 -6.06
N SER A 52 -0.53 20.52 -6.72
CA SER A 52 -1.23 19.26 -6.47
C SER A 52 -0.28 18.07 -6.55
N VAL A 53 -0.59 17.05 -5.77
CA VAL A 53 0.09 15.75 -5.80
C VAL A 53 -0.99 14.68 -5.81
N SER A 54 -0.89 13.74 -6.74
CA SER A 54 -1.77 12.58 -6.77
C SER A 54 -0.96 11.30 -6.75
N LEU A 55 -1.48 10.31 -6.04
CA LEU A 55 -0.90 8.98 -5.95
C LEU A 55 -2.02 7.97 -6.11
N GLU A 56 -1.87 7.08 -7.08
CA GLU A 56 -2.76 5.95 -7.28
C GLU A 56 -1.94 4.68 -7.30
N GLY A 57 -2.42 3.65 -6.65
CA GLY A 57 -1.77 2.37 -6.60
C GLY A 57 -2.75 1.22 -6.67
N SER A 58 -2.29 0.09 -7.16
CA SER A 58 -3.07 -1.14 -7.21
C SER A 58 -2.18 -2.36 -7.04
N ALA A 59 -2.80 -3.44 -6.57
CA ALA A 59 -2.17 -4.76 -6.48
C ALA A 59 -3.15 -5.79 -7.01
N LYS A 60 -2.64 -6.76 -7.79
CA LYS A 60 -3.45 -7.89 -8.23
C LYS A 60 -3.56 -8.91 -7.11
N VAL A 61 -4.76 -9.26 -6.73
CA VAL A 61 -5.02 -10.23 -5.66
C VAL A 61 -4.44 -11.60 -6.01
N ALA A 62 -4.55 -12.01 -7.26
CA ALA A 62 -4.01 -13.30 -7.72
C ALA A 62 -2.47 -13.38 -7.62
N SER A 63 -1.79 -12.24 -7.48
CA SER A 63 -0.34 -12.18 -7.31
C SER A 63 0.11 -12.28 -5.86
N VAL A 64 -0.78 -12.62 -4.94
CA VAL A 64 -0.44 -12.77 -3.52
C VAL A 64 0.73 -13.72 -3.36
N ASP A 65 1.74 -13.26 -2.65
CA ASP A 65 3.01 -13.96 -2.44
C ASP A 65 3.13 -14.39 -0.98
N VAL A 66 2.91 -15.66 -0.76
CA VAL A 66 3.08 -16.34 0.53
C VAL A 66 3.80 -17.64 0.29
N LYS A 67 4.38 -18.23 1.33
CA LYS A 67 5.27 -19.39 1.19
C LYS A 67 4.58 -20.69 0.77
N ASP A 68 3.27 -20.78 0.93
CA ASP A 68 2.50 -21.99 0.69
C ASP A 68 1.43 -21.76 -0.38
N GLU A 69 1.39 -22.61 -1.40
CA GLU A 69 0.44 -22.49 -2.51
C GLU A 69 -1.00 -22.71 -2.07
N ASN A 70 -1.25 -23.58 -1.11
CA ASN A 70 -2.61 -23.81 -0.58
C ASN A 70 -3.10 -22.57 0.16
N LEU A 71 -2.22 -21.93 0.92
CA LEU A 71 -2.52 -20.67 1.59
C LEU A 71 -2.77 -19.55 0.58
N ALA A 72 -1.95 -19.46 -0.47
CA ALA A 72 -2.16 -18.48 -1.54
C ALA A 72 -3.54 -18.67 -2.21
N GLY A 73 -3.94 -19.91 -2.46
CA GLY A 73 -5.26 -20.23 -2.98
C GLY A 73 -6.39 -19.85 -2.03
N HIS A 74 -6.21 -20.10 -0.73
CA HIS A 74 -7.20 -19.73 0.28
C HIS A 74 -7.38 -18.22 0.40
N LEU A 75 -6.30 -17.45 0.33
CA LEU A 75 -6.36 -15.99 0.35
C LEU A 75 -7.11 -15.41 -0.86
N GLN A 76 -7.12 -16.11 -1.99
CA GLN A 76 -7.86 -15.70 -3.18
C GLN A 76 -9.34 -16.13 -3.15
N ALA A 77 -9.72 -16.99 -2.22
CA ALA A 77 -11.07 -17.52 -2.11
C ALA A 77 -12.05 -16.48 -1.52
N PRO A 78 -13.37 -16.71 -1.66
CA PRO A 78 -14.38 -15.79 -1.11
C PRO A 78 -14.28 -15.52 0.39
N ASP A 79 -13.68 -16.44 1.16
CA ASP A 79 -13.43 -16.25 2.60
C ASP A 79 -12.45 -15.10 2.90
N PHE A 80 -11.61 -14.76 1.93
CA PHE A 80 -10.64 -13.68 2.02
C PHE A 80 -10.89 -12.62 0.95
N PHE A 81 -10.03 -12.53 -0.06
CA PHE A 81 -10.07 -11.44 -1.04
C PHE A 81 -11.06 -11.64 -2.18
N ASP A 82 -11.51 -12.87 -2.42
CA ASP A 82 -12.42 -13.19 -3.52
C ASP A 82 -11.89 -12.67 -4.87
N ALA A 83 -10.73 -13.19 -5.28
CA ALA A 83 -10.01 -12.72 -6.46
C ALA A 83 -10.80 -12.82 -7.77
N GLU A 84 -11.71 -13.78 -7.88
CA GLU A 84 -12.53 -13.98 -9.07
C GLU A 84 -13.48 -12.81 -9.30
N ARG A 85 -14.10 -12.29 -8.24
CA ARG A 85 -15.01 -11.14 -8.31
C ARG A 85 -14.29 -9.82 -8.15
N TYR A 86 -13.23 -9.79 -7.36
CA TYR A 86 -12.48 -8.58 -7.01
C TYR A 86 -10.99 -8.78 -7.27
N PRO A 87 -10.56 -8.69 -8.53
CA PRO A 87 -9.19 -9.05 -8.92
C PRO A 87 -8.11 -8.07 -8.44
N THR A 88 -8.48 -6.87 -8.00
CA THR A 88 -7.51 -5.85 -7.60
C THR A 88 -7.86 -5.23 -6.26
N ILE A 89 -6.79 -4.85 -5.52
CA ILE A 89 -6.85 -3.93 -4.39
C ILE A 89 -6.40 -2.57 -4.92
N GLN A 90 -7.10 -1.49 -4.58
CA GLN A 90 -6.83 -0.15 -5.11
C GLN A 90 -6.70 0.87 -3.99
N PHE A 91 -5.80 1.81 -4.19
CA PHE A 91 -5.62 2.96 -3.31
C PHE A 91 -5.57 4.24 -4.15
N THR A 92 -6.33 5.24 -3.75
CA THR A 92 -6.33 6.57 -4.37
C THR A 92 -6.13 7.62 -3.29
N ALA A 93 -5.04 8.35 -3.37
CA ALA A 93 -4.76 9.43 -2.44
C ALA A 93 -5.67 10.63 -2.73
N LYS A 94 -6.21 11.23 -1.66
CA LYS A 94 -7.01 12.47 -1.72
C LYS A 94 -6.20 13.68 -1.30
N ASP A 95 -5.31 13.51 -0.32
CA ASP A 95 -4.47 14.57 0.20
C ASP A 95 -3.12 13.99 0.61
N ILE A 96 -2.05 14.67 0.22
CA ILE A 96 -0.68 14.30 0.57
C ILE A 96 0.00 15.51 1.18
N SER A 97 0.47 15.38 2.40
CA SER A 97 1.20 16.43 3.11
C SER A 97 2.59 15.96 3.52
N LEU A 98 3.52 16.90 3.57
CA LEU A 98 4.92 16.67 3.90
C LEU A 98 5.34 17.56 5.06
N ASP A 99 5.98 16.96 6.05
CA ASP A 99 6.63 17.65 7.16
C ASP A 99 8.06 17.12 7.30
N GLY A 100 9.02 17.88 6.79
CA GLY A 100 10.41 17.40 6.66
C GLY A 100 10.47 16.21 5.69
N GLU A 101 10.84 15.05 6.19
CA GLU A 101 10.83 13.79 5.43
C GLU A 101 9.59 12.94 5.69
N THR A 102 8.74 13.35 6.62
CA THR A 102 7.53 12.62 7.01
C THR A 102 6.38 12.96 6.06
N VAL A 103 5.78 11.92 5.53
CA VAL A 103 4.64 12.01 4.60
C VAL A 103 3.39 11.52 5.30
N LYS A 104 2.30 12.26 5.13
CA LYS A 104 0.95 11.84 5.52
C LYS A 104 0.07 11.83 4.28
N VAL A 105 -0.61 10.71 4.08
CA VAL A 105 -1.50 10.53 2.93
C VAL A 105 -2.88 10.17 3.45
N GLU A 106 -3.87 10.94 3.07
CA GLU A 106 -5.27 10.58 3.26
C GLU A 106 -5.81 10.09 1.93
N GLY A 107 -6.43 8.93 1.92
CA GLY A 107 -6.94 8.35 0.69
C GLY A 107 -8.03 7.34 0.92
N ASP A 108 -8.48 6.74 -0.17
CA ASP A 108 -9.46 5.66 -0.18
C ASP A 108 -8.79 4.35 -0.55
N LEU A 109 -9.00 3.35 0.30
CA LEU A 109 -8.56 1.97 0.06
C LEU A 109 -9.77 1.11 -0.28
N THR A 110 -9.69 0.39 -1.39
CA THR A 110 -10.73 -0.52 -1.85
C THR A 110 -10.20 -1.95 -1.82
N ILE A 111 -10.84 -2.78 -1.02
CA ILE A 111 -10.56 -4.22 -0.91
C ILE A 111 -11.89 -4.95 -0.99
N LYS A 112 -11.94 -6.00 -1.80
CA LYS A 112 -13.13 -6.84 -1.94
C LYS A 112 -14.41 -6.04 -2.26
N GLY A 113 -14.24 -5.02 -3.11
CA GLY A 113 -15.34 -4.16 -3.55
C GLY A 113 -15.82 -3.13 -2.52
N VAL A 114 -15.19 -3.05 -1.35
CA VAL A 114 -15.56 -2.12 -0.28
C VAL A 114 -14.48 -1.05 -0.15
N THR A 115 -14.91 0.21 -0.11
CA THR A 115 -14.01 1.36 -0.01
C THR A 115 -14.15 2.02 1.35
N HIS A 116 -13.01 2.21 2.02
CA HIS A 116 -12.91 2.96 3.27
C HIS A 116 -11.76 3.94 3.22
N ALA A 117 -11.91 5.04 3.95
CA ALA A 117 -10.82 5.98 4.14
C ALA A 117 -9.66 5.32 4.89
N ALA A 118 -8.44 5.60 4.47
CA ALA A 118 -7.23 5.13 5.12
C ALA A 118 -6.25 6.28 5.31
N ASP A 119 -5.71 6.38 6.51
CA ASP A 119 -4.66 7.33 6.85
C ASP A 119 -3.32 6.60 6.77
N VAL A 120 -2.49 7.05 5.86
CA VAL A 120 -1.20 6.42 5.57
C VAL A 120 -0.09 7.37 5.96
N THR A 121 0.92 6.85 6.63
CA THR A 121 2.08 7.64 7.03
C THR A 121 3.36 6.98 6.57
N GLY A 122 4.42 7.77 6.45
CA GLY A 122 5.70 7.23 6.06
C GLY A 122 6.75 8.30 5.85
N THR A 123 7.72 7.96 5.02
CA THR A 123 8.85 8.83 4.71
C THR A 123 9.13 8.87 3.21
N VAL A 124 9.66 9.99 2.76
CA VAL A 124 10.13 10.16 1.39
C VAL A 124 11.62 10.52 1.41
N THR A 125 12.39 9.94 0.48
CA THR A 125 13.80 10.29 0.32
C THR A 125 13.93 11.54 -0.56
N SER A 126 15.02 12.28 -0.37
CA SER A 126 15.38 13.36 -1.30
C SER A 126 15.65 12.79 -2.69
N PRO A 127 15.28 13.52 -3.75
CA PRO A 127 15.56 13.05 -5.11
C PRO A 127 17.04 12.79 -5.33
N LEU A 128 17.33 11.71 -6.04
CA LEU A 128 18.69 11.38 -6.46
C LEU A 128 18.70 11.05 -7.95
N THR A 129 19.87 11.15 -8.55
CA THR A 129 20.06 10.76 -9.96
C THR A 129 20.75 9.40 -10.01
N ASP A 130 20.14 8.45 -10.73
CA ASP A 130 20.71 7.11 -10.88
C ASP A 130 21.88 7.11 -11.89
N PRO A 131 22.62 5.97 -12.01
CA PRO A 131 23.75 5.89 -12.95
C PRO A 131 23.37 6.08 -14.42
N TYR A 132 22.09 6.01 -14.75
CA TYR A 132 21.57 6.19 -16.10
C TYR A 132 21.04 7.60 -16.36
N GLY A 133 21.17 8.51 -15.39
CA GLY A 133 20.74 9.89 -15.52
C GLY A 133 19.26 10.15 -15.19
N ARG A 134 18.56 9.19 -14.60
CA ARG A 134 17.15 9.33 -14.23
C ARG A 134 17.00 9.80 -12.80
N GLU A 135 16.03 10.67 -12.57
CA GLU A 135 15.70 11.08 -11.21
C GLU A 135 14.86 10.02 -10.50
N ARG A 136 15.17 9.74 -9.24
CA ARG A 136 14.51 8.74 -8.41
C ARG A 136 14.17 9.26 -7.03
N ILE A 137 13.06 8.76 -6.48
CA ILE A 137 12.71 8.91 -5.06
C ILE A 137 12.28 7.56 -4.50
N GLY A 138 12.44 7.40 -3.19
CA GLY A 138 11.91 6.28 -2.44
C GLY A 138 10.79 6.76 -1.52
N LEU A 139 9.70 6.03 -1.47
CA LEU A 139 8.54 6.33 -0.64
C LEU A 139 8.23 5.11 0.20
N LYS A 140 8.35 5.23 1.53
CA LYS A 140 7.98 4.17 2.47
C LYS A 140 6.70 4.56 3.17
N LEU A 141 5.66 3.75 3.02
CA LEU A 141 4.34 4.03 3.57
C LEU A 141 3.87 2.85 4.41
N ASN A 142 3.09 3.14 5.44
CA ASN A 142 2.40 2.13 6.21
C ASN A 142 1.06 2.66 6.70
N THR A 143 0.14 1.73 6.88
CA THR A 143 -1.16 2.00 7.47
C THR A 143 -1.66 0.76 8.21
N ARG A 144 -2.60 0.97 9.13
CA ARG A 144 -3.28 -0.12 9.81
C ARG A 144 -4.76 -0.08 9.45
N VAL A 145 -5.29 -1.22 9.04
CA VAL A 145 -6.70 -1.34 8.65
C VAL A 145 -7.36 -2.50 9.38
N ASP A 146 -8.64 -2.39 9.63
CA ASP A 146 -9.46 -3.50 10.12
C ASP A 146 -10.00 -4.27 8.90
N ARG A 147 -9.50 -5.49 8.69
CA ARG A 147 -9.88 -6.32 7.56
C ARG A 147 -11.37 -6.64 7.51
N THR A 148 -12.03 -6.69 8.67
CA THR A 148 -13.45 -7.00 8.74
C THR A 148 -14.33 -5.90 8.16
N GLN A 149 -13.85 -4.64 8.16
CA GLN A 149 -14.55 -3.54 7.49
C GLN A 149 -14.63 -3.71 5.97
N PHE A 150 -13.76 -4.52 5.41
CA PHE A 150 -13.75 -4.84 3.97
C PHE A 150 -14.40 -6.20 3.66
N GLY A 151 -15.05 -6.82 4.64
CA GLY A 151 -15.67 -8.12 4.44
C GLY A 151 -14.69 -9.30 4.43
N VAL A 152 -13.45 -9.10 4.83
CA VAL A 152 -12.45 -10.16 5.00
C VAL A 152 -12.56 -10.71 6.41
N ASN A 153 -13.52 -11.60 6.63
CA ASN A 153 -14.00 -11.99 7.95
C ASN A 153 -13.55 -13.38 8.42
N TRP A 154 -12.81 -14.12 7.59
CA TRP A 154 -12.40 -15.46 7.97
C TRP A 154 -11.68 -15.44 9.31
N ASN A 155 -12.02 -16.38 10.15
CA ASN A 155 -11.31 -16.64 11.39
C ASN A 155 -11.52 -18.09 11.85
N ASN A 156 -10.80 -18.49 12.88
CA ASN A 156 -10.92 -19.79 13.46
C ASN A 156 -10.81 -19.68 14.98
N PRO A 157 -11.83 -20.07 15.74
CA PRO A 157 -11.78 -19.95 17.19
C PRO A 157 -10.76 -20.93 17.80
N LEU A 158 -10.01 -20.43 18.77
CA LEU A 158 -9.06 -21.24 19.55
C LEU A 158 -9.76 -21.88 20.74
N PRO A 159 -9.18 -22.95 21.35
CA PRO A 159 -9.77 -23.60 22.52
C PRO A 159 -10.02 -22.68 23.72
N ASN A 160 -9.23 -21.59 23.85
CA ASN A 160 -9.41 -20.60 24.92
C ASN A 160 -10.49 -19.55 24.63
N GLY A 161 -11.16 -19.63 23.47
CA GLY A 161 -12.18 -18.68 23.04
C GLY A 161 -11.68 -17.49 22.23
N ASP A 162 -10.38 -17.32 22.11
CA ASP A 162 -9.79 -16.26 21.27
C ASP A 162 -9.89 -16.62 19.80
N GLN A 163 -9.75 -15.64 18.94
CA GLN A 163 -9.68 -15.83 17.48
C GLN A 163 -8.24 -16.02 17.05
N ALA A 164 -8.02 -16.93 16.09
CA ALA A 164 -6.68 -17.24 15.58
C ALA A 164 -6.04 -16.07 14.82
N LEU A 165 -6.84 -15.30 14.09
CA LEU A 165 -6.38 -14.22 13.23
C LEU A 165 -6.87 -12.88 13.75
N ALA A 166 -5.96 -11.92 13.93
CA ALA A 166 -6.31 -10.57 14.35
C ALA A 166 -7.11 -9.84 13.27
N ASN A 167 -7.92 -8.86 13.69
CA ASN A 167 -8.68 -8.02 12.77
C ASN A 167 -7.82 -6.91 12.17
N ASP A 168 -6.89 -6.37 12.94
CA ASP A 168 -6.01 -5.31 12.48
C ASP A 168 -4.87 -5.87 11.63
N VAL A 169 -4.73 -5.30 10.44
CA VAL A 169 -3.69 -5.65 9.48
C VAL A 169 -2.83 -4.42 9.22
N THR A 170 -1.52 -4.58 9.32
CA THR A 170 -0.58 -3.54 8.91
C THR A 170 -0.26 -3.72 7.43
N VAL A 171 -0.48 -2.67 6.65
CA VAL A 171 -0.12 -2.64 5.23
C VAL A 171 1.15 -1.83 5.10
N VAL A 172 2.13 -2.37 4.40
CA VAL A 172 3.43 -1.73 4.17
C VAL A 172 3.69 -1.61 2.67
N ALA A 173 4.26 -0.48 2.27
CA ALA A 173 4.63 -0.25 0.89
C ALA A 173 6.00 0.44 0.85
N GLU A 174 6.93 -0.16 0.13
CA GLU A 174 8.20 0.45 -0.23
C GLU A 174 8.20 0.66 -1.74
N LEU A 175 8.06 1.91 -2.15
CA LEU A 175 7.86 2.27 -3.54
C LEU A 175 9.07 3.03 -4.07
N PHE A 176 9.64 2.53 -5.14
CA PHE A 176 10.71 3.18 -5.88
C PHE A 176 10.11 3.83 -7.11
N PHE A 177 10.20 5.15 -7.19
CA PHE A 177 9.67 5.90 -8.31
C PHE A 177 10.79 6.49 -9.17
N VAL A 178 10.56 6.46 -10.48
CA VAL A 178 11.45 7.03 -11.49
C VAL A 178 10.67 8.10 -12.25
N LYS A 179 11.26 9.28 -12.37
CA LYS A 179 10.62 10.36 -13.12
C LYS A 179 10.58 10.02 -14.60
N SER A 180 9.40 10.14 -15.19
CA SER A 180 9.23 10.00 -16.64
C SER A 180 9.91 11.13 -17.40
N VAL A 181 10.46 10.81 -18.53
CA VAL A 181 11.14 11.78 -19.40
C VAL A 181 10.11 12.53 -20.24
#